data_2f9a534cb5957073d918e726ff63e99f
#
_entry.id   2f9a534cb5957073d918e726ff63e99f
#
_cell.length_a   1.000
_cell.length_b   1.000
_cell.length_c   1.000
_cell.angle_alpha   90.00
_cell.angle_beta   90.00
_cell.angle_gamma   90.00
#
_symmetry.space_group_name_H-M   'P 1'
#
loop_
_entity.id
_entity.type
_entity.pdbx_description
1 polymer ?
#
loop_
_entity_poly.entity_id
_entity_poly.type
_entity_poly.pdbx_seq_one_letter_code
_entity_poly.pdbx_strand_id
1 'polypeptide(L)'
;MAHGPDTVKLLSCISAIDDGTLDVSWLKITSLPELPETLTRLYCHNTQLSVLPKLPETLTWLACYNTHPSVLPKLPETLKILSCGNTQLSVLPKLPEALTYLSCGDTQLSVLPELPETLTHLDCHYTQLSVLPKLPETLKHLDCSNTQLSVLPKLPETLTWLNCSNTQLSVLP
;
A
#
# COMPACT_ATOMS: atom_id res chain seq x y z
N MET A 1 -3.88 -4.79 -35.00
CA MET A 1 -2.83 -4.00 -34.30
C MET A 1 -1.93 -5.01 -33.60
N ALA A 2 -0.63 -4.99 -33.85
CA ALA A 2 0.30 -5.92 -33.18
C ALA A 2 0.39 -5.52 -31.70
N HIS A 3 0.01 -6.40 -30.79
CA HIS A 3 0.21 -6.22 -29.35
C HIS A 3 1.72 -6.23 -29.07
N GLY A 4 2.20 -5.23 -28.31
CA GLY A 4 3.60 -5.22 -27.87
C GLY A 4 3.93 -6.44 -27.00
N PRO A 5 5.21 -6.82 -26.85
CA PRO A 5 5.63 -8.04 -26.13
C PRO A 5 5.10 -8.11 -24.69
N ASP A 6 4.98 -6.98 -24.00
CA ASP A 6 4.48 -6.93 -22.63
C ASP A 6 2.94 -7.12 -22.55
N THR A 7 2.19 -6.72 -23.58
CA THR A 7 0.74 -6.99 -23.67
C THR A 7 0.49 -8.49 -23.86
N VAL A 8 1.28 -9.17 -24.68
CA VAL A 8 1.19 -10.63 -24.87
C VAL A 8 1.52 -11.35 -23.57
N LYS A 9 2.56 -10.89 -22.86
CA LYS A 9 2.97 -11.44 -21.57
C LYS A 9 1.89 -11.21 -20.49
N LEU A 10 1.28 -10.03 -20.46
CA LEU A 10 0.15 -9.72 -19.57
C LEU A 10 -1.01 -10.72 -19.77
N LEU A 11 -1.43 -10.94 -21.01
CA LEU A 11 -2.50 -11.89 -21.32
C LEU A 11 -2.14 -13.32 -20.91
N SER A 12 -0.87 -13.72 -21.09
CA SER A 12 -0.35 -15.00 -20.64
C SER A 12 -0.40 -15.12 -19.10
N CYS A 13 -0.01 -14.10 -18.36
CA CYS A 13 -0.10 -14.09 -16.89
C CYS A 13 -1.54 -14.24 -16.42
N ILE A 14 -2.50 -13.51 -17.04
CA ILE A 14 -3.91 -13.58 -16.68
C ILE A 14 -4.50 -14.97 -16.96
N SER A 15 -4.13 -15.58 -18.09
CA SER A 15 -4.61 -16.93 -18.44
C SER A 15 -3.99 -18.05 -17.60
N ALA A 16 -2.89 -17.79 -16.93
CA ALA A 16 -2.18 -18.76 -16.09
C ALA A 16 -2.52 -18.63 -14.59
N ILE A 17 -3.54 -17.83 -14.23
CA ILE A 17 -3.97 -17.72 -12.83
C ILE A 17 -4.65 -19.04 -12.42
N ASP A 18 -3.99 -19.82 -11.60
CA ASP A 18 -4.50 -21.09 -11.07
C ASP A 18 -4.61 -21.10 -9.53
N ASP A 19 -3.74 -20.36 -8.84
CA ASP A 19 -3.67 -20.25 -7.37
C ASP A 19 -4.24 -18.94 -6.81
N GLY A 20 -4.94 -18.15 -7.65
CA GLY A 20 -5.44 -16.81 -7.29
C GLY A 20 -4.37 -15.73 -7.23
N THR A 21 -3.20 -15.96 -7.83
CA THR A 21 -2.09 -14.98 -7.90
C THR A 21 -1.92 -14.44 -9.31
N LEU A 22 -1.87 -13.11 -9.43
CA LEU A 22 -1.46 -12.43 -10.65
C LEU A 22 -0.17 -11.64 -10.37
N ASP A 23 0.91 -12.01 -11.02
CA ASP A 23 2.16 -11.27 -11.01
C ASP A 23 2.45 -10.68 -12.39
N VAL A 24 2.33 -9.36 -12.49
CA VAL A 24 2.66 -8.55 -13.67
C VAL A 24 3.75 -7.53 -13.35
N SER A 25 4.45 -7.71 -12.25
CA SER A 25 5.55 -6.84 -11.84
C SER A 25 6.64 -6.79 -12.91
N TRP A 26 7.29 -5.63 -13.01
CA TRP A 26 8.35 -5.35 -13.98
C TRP A 26 7.90 -5.32 -15.46
N LEU A 27 6.62 -5.52 -15.78
CA LEU A 27 6.13 -5.34 -17.14
C LEU A 27 5.97 -3.85 -17.47
N LYS A 28 6.30 -3.46 -18.67
CA LYS A 28 6.09 -2.07 -19.16
C LYS A 28 4.63 -1.86 -19.58
N ILE A 29 3.71 -2.09 -18.66
CA ILE A 29 2.27 -1.92 -18.88
C ILE A 29 1.77 -0.62 -18.24
N THR A 30 0.81 0.02 -18.87
CA THR A 30 0.19 1.28 -18.41
C THR A 30 -1.24 1.09 -17.90
N SER A 31 -1.83 -0.07 -18.14
CA SER A 31 -3.19 -0.43 -17.68
C SER A 31 -3.32 -1.92 -17.43
N LEU A 32 -4.24 -2.30 -16.56
CA LEU A 32 -4.71 -3.66 -16.33
C LEU A 32 -6.15 -3.79 -16.84
N PRO A 33 -6.54 -4.92 -17.38
CA PRO A 33 -7.95 -5.23 -17.68
C PRO A 33 -8.74 -5.46 -16.38
N GLU A 34 -10.02 -5.79 -16.50
CA GLU A 34 -10.80 -6.28 -15.37
C GLU A 34 -10.13 -7.50 -14.74
N LEU A 35 -10.05 -7.50 -13.41
CA LEU A 35 -9.43 -8.58 -12.65
C LEU A 35 -10.46 -9.68 -12.33
N PRO A 36 -10.06 -10.96 -12.38
CA PRO A 36 -10.97 -12.04 -12.05
C PRO A 36 -11.37 -12.01 -10.56
N GLU A 37 -12.63 -12.28 -10.27
CA GLU A 37 -13.16 -12.28 -8.88
C GLU A 37 -12.57 -13.40 -8.00
N THR A 38 -11.79 -14.32 -8.57
CA THR A 38 -11.04 -15.35 -7.85
C THR A 38 -9.65 -14.90 -7.41
N LEU A 39 -9.22 -13.68 -7.80
CA LEU A 39 -7.89 -13.19 -7.50
C LEU A 39 -7.74 -12.87 -6.02
N THR A 40 -6.72 -13.45 -5.39
CA THR A 40 -6.39 -13.24 -3.97
C THR A 40 -5.12 -12.43 -3.76
N ARG A 41 -4.19 -12.43 -4.73
CA ARG A 41 -2.93 -11.71 -4.69
C ARG A 41 -2.64 -10.99 -6.00
N LEU A 42 -2.33 -9.71 -5.94
CA LEU A 42 -1.93 -8.90 -7.09
C LEU A 42 -0.56 -8.27 -6.84
N TYR A 43 0.40 -8.63 -7.67
CA TYR A 43 1.72 -8.01 -7.76
C TYR A 43 1.79 -7.24 -9.07
N CYS A 44 1.78 -5.92 -8.99
CA CYS A 44 1.87 -5.02 -10.16
C CYS A 44 2.89 -3.89 -9.94
N HIS A 45 3.80 -4.09 -9.01
CA HIS A 45 4.87 -3.13 -8.70
C HIS A 45 5.91 -3.01 -9.82
N ASN A 46 6.65 -1.91 -9.84
CA ASN A 46 7.65 -1.61 -10.87
C ASN A 46 7.06 -1.65 -12.30
N THR A 47 5.85 -1.12 -12.47
CA THR A 47 5.18 -0.97 -13.76
C THR A 47 4.89 0.51 -14.04
N GLN A 48 4.34 0.82 -15.20
CA GLN A 48 3.94 2.18 -15.59
C GLN A 48 2.42 2.42 -15.36
N LEU A 49 1.81 1.67 -14.46
CA LEU A 49 0.38 1.80 -14.16
C LEU A 49 0.12 3.15 -13.48
N SER A 50 -0.80 3.92 -14.05
CA SER A 50 -1.30 5.17 -13.48
C SER A 50 -2.67 5.04 -12.85
N VAL A 51 -3.38 3.96 -13.13
CA VAL A 51 -4.70 3.63 -12.57
C VAL A 51 -4.78 2.13 -12.32
N LEU A 52 -5.34 1.74 -11.19
CA LEU A 52 -5.73 0.37 -10.91
C LEU A 52 -7.21 0.17 -11.24
N PRO A 53 -7.60 -0.97 -11.82
CA PRO A 53 -9.00 -1.31 -12.01
C PRO A 53 -9.70 -1.55 -10.67
N LYS A 54 -11.02 -1.79 -10.71
CA LYS A 54 -11.76 -2.29 -9.53
C LYS A 54 -11.06 -3.55 -8.99
N LEU A 55 -10.81 -3.56 -7.68
CA LEU A 55 -10.20 -4.71 -7.01
C LEU A 55 -11.28 -5.73 -6.64
N PRO A 56 -11.03 -7.03 -6.83
CA PRO A 56 -11.98 -8.08 -6.44
C PRO A 56 -12.10 -8.18 -4.91
N GLU A 57 -13.29 -8.50 -4.43
CA GLU A 57 -13.57 -8.61 -2.99
C GLU A 57 -12.85 -9.80 -2.30
N THR A 58 -12.24 -10.69 -3.09
CA THR A 58 -11.41 -11.80 -2.61
C THR A 58 -9.95 -11.43 -2.38
N LEU A 59 -9.53 -10.20 -2.81
CA LEU A 59 -8.12 -9.81 -2.76
C LEU A 59 -7.65 -9.64 -1.32
N THR A 60 -6.55 -10.32 -0.96
CA THR A 60 -5.92 -10.26 0.37
C THR A 60 -4.55 -9.58 0.36
N TRP A 61 -3.92 -9.49 -0.81
CA TRP A 61 -2.60 -8.91 -1.00
C TRP A 61 -2.55 -8.00 -2.22
N LEU A 62 -2.15 -6.74 -2.04
CA LEU A 62 -1.90 -5.79 -3.12
C LEU A 62 -0.49 -5.19 -2.98
N ALA A 63 0.36 -5.40 -4.00
CA ALA A 63 1.65 -4.74 -4.13
C ALA A 63 1.67 -3.91 -5.43
N CYS A 64 1.55 -2.59 -5.29
CA CYS A 64 1.56 -1.62 -6.39
C CYS A 64 2.60 -0.50 -6.19
N TYR A 65 3.64 -0.75 -5.39
CA TYR A 65 4.72 0.22 -5.17
C TYR A 65 5.56 0.43 -6.45
N ASN A 66 6.28 1.54 -6.52
CA ASN A 66 7.04 1.94 -7.72
C ASN A 66 6.15 1.96 -8.97
N THR A 67 4.97 2.54 -8.86
CA THR A 67 4.02 2.77 -9.94
C THR A 67 3.52 4.22 -9.88
N HIS A 68 2.62 4.64 -10.75
CA HIS A 68 2.24 6.06 -10.86
C HIS A 68 0.78 6.39 -10.50
N PRO A 69 0.01 5.61 -9.73
CA PRO A 69 -1.34 6.01 -9.37
C PRO A 69 -1.31 7.22 -8.44
N SER A 70 -2.20 8.16 -8.70
CA SER A 70 -2.48 9.29 -7.79
C SER A 70 -3.62 8.99 -6.82
N VAL A 71 -4.40 7.94 -7.10
CA VAL A 71 -5.54 7.47 -6.29
C VAL A 71 -5.60 5.95 -6.34
N LEU A 72 -5.92 5.33 -5.23
CA LEU A 72 -6.27 3.90 -5.18
C LEU A 72 -7.79 3.73 -5.31
N PRO A 73 -8.26 2.66 -5.95
CA PRO A 73 -9.68 2.30 -5.91
C PRO A 73 -10.10 1.93 -4.49
N LYS A 74 -11.42 1.73 -4.28
CA LYS A 74 -11.91 1.18 -3.00
C LYS A 74 -11.18 -0.12 -2.70
N LEU A 75 -10.64 -0.23 -1.47
CA LEU A 75 -9.97 -1.45 -1.01
C LEU A 75 -11.02 -2.47 -0.55
N PRO A 76 -10.85 -3.76 -0.89
CA PRO A 76 -11.75 -4.82 -0.41
C PRO A 76 -11.55 -5.06 1.09
N GLU A 77 -12.62 -5.41 1.80
CA GLU A 77 -12.58 -5.64 3.26
C GLU A 77 -11.74 -6.87 3.65
N THR A 78 -11.42 -7.72 2.69
CA THR A 78 -10.55 -8.90 2.87
C THR A 78 -9.05 -8.58 2.80
N LEU A 79 -8.67 -7.35 2.39
CA LEU A 79 -7.27 -7.00 2.16
C LEU A 79 -6.48 -6.98 3.47
N LYS A 80 -5.41 -7.77 3.53
CA LYS A 80 -4.52 -7.91 4.69
C LYS A 80 -3.19 -7.18 4.52
N ILE A 81 -2.71 -7.09 3.29
CA ILE A 81 -1.40 -6.50 2.96
C ILE A 81 -1.57 -5.49 1.84
N LEU A 82 -1.17 -4.25 2.11
CA LEU A 82 -1.10 -3.17 1.13
C LEU A 82 0.31 -2.59 1.09
N SER A 83 0.97 -2.72 -0.07
CA SER A 83 2.24 -2.05 -0.35
C SER A 83 2.05 -1.12 -1.56
N CYS A 84 2.03 0.19 -1.29
CA CYS A 84 1.75 1.24 -2.28
C CYS A 84 2.74 2.40 -2.20
N GLY A 85 3.92 2.17 -1.64
CA GLY A 85 5.00 3.16 -1.53
C GLY A 85 5.61 3.55 -2.88
N ASN A 86 6.36 4.63 -2.90
CA ASN A 86 6.96 5.22 -4.09
C ASN A 86 5.94 5.36 -5.24
N THR A 87 4.85 6.06 -4.94
CA THR A 87 3.76 6.38 -5.86
C THR A 87 3.38 7.87 -5.76
N GLN A 88 2.46 8.32 -6.59
CA GLN A 88 1.98 9.72 -6.55
C GLN A 88 0.75 9.90 -5.65
N LEU A 89 0.53 8.98 -4.71
CA LEU A 89 -0.62 9.04 -3.81
C LEU A 89 -0.52 10.24 -2.87
N SER A 90 -1.56 11.05 -2.83
CA SER A 90 -1.74 12.15 -1.88
C SER A 90 -2.80 11.87 -0.83
N VAL A 91 -3.59 10.82 -1.03
CA VAL A 91 -4.65 10.35 -0.11
C VAL A 91 -4.78 8.83 -0.20
N LEU A 92 -5.04 8.18 0.92
CA LEU A 92 -5.44 6.78 0.96
C LEU A 92 -6.97 6.67 1.13
N PRO A 93 -7.62 5.70 0.51
CA PRO A 93 -9.02 5.40 0.82
C PRO A 93 -9.17 4.86 2.25
N LYS A 94 -10.41 4.67 2.71
CA LYS A 94 -10.65 3.97 3.98
C LYS A 94 -9.92 2.64 3.99
N LEU A 95 -9.17 2.37 5.08
CA LEU A 95 -8.45 1.11 5.24
C LEU A 95 -9.42 0.02 5.74
N PRO A 96 -9.31 -1.22 5.21
CA PRO A 96 -10.15 -2.33 5.65
C PRO A 96 -9.74 -2.82 7.05
N GLU A 97 -10.71 -3.29 7.82
CA GLU A 97 -10.49 -3.77 9.20
C GLU A 97 -9.61 -5.04 9.26
N ALA A 98 -9.46 -5.76 8.16
CA ALA A 98 -8.57 -6.92 8.08
C ALA A 98 -7.10 -6.59 7.82
N LEU A 99 -6.76 -5.29 7.59
CA LEU A 99 -5.41 -4.91 7.20
C LEU A 99 -4.42 -5.09 8.35
N THR A 100 -3.35 -5.84 8.10
CA THR A 100 -2.29 -6.12 9.08
C THR A 100 -0.95 -5.46 8.72
N TYR A 101 -0.75 -5.13 7.45
CA TYR A 101 0.47 -4.53 6.93
C TYR A 101 0.15 -3.38 5.97
N LEU A 102 0.69 -2.20 6.24
CA LEU A 102 0.60 -1.02 5.38
C LEU A 102 2.00 -0.44 5.14
N SER A 103 2.44 -0.43 3.88
CA SER A 103 3.61 0.34 3.45
C SER A 103 3.18 1.37 2.41
N CYS A 104 3.30 2.64 2.76
CA CYS A 104 2.90 3.80 1.95
C CYS A 104 3.96 4.91 1.96
N GLY A 105 5.21 4.56 2.26
CA GLY A 105 6.33 5.49 2.24
C GLY A 105 6.67 6.01 0.84
N ASP A 106 7.48 7.05 0.76
CA ASP A 106 7.84 7.73 -0.50
C ASP A 106 6.61 8.17 -1.31
N THR A 107 5.63 8.78 -0.64
CA THR A 107 4.40 9.30 -1.25
C THR A 107 4.15 10.76 -0.87
N GLN A 108 3.13 11.37 -1.46
CA GLN A 108 2.73 12.74 -1.16
C GLN A 108 1.66 12.82 -0.04
N LEU A 109 1.53 11.77 0.77
CA LEU A 109 0.54 11.71 1.85
C LEU A 109 0.85 12.77 2.91
N SER A 110 -0.13 13.60 3.23
CA SER A 110 -0.09 14.57 4.32
C SER A 110 -0.95 14.17 5.51
N VAL A 111 -1.81 13.17 5.32
CA VAL A 111 -2.71 12.62 6.35
C VAL A 111 -2.91 11.12 6.09
N LEU A 112 -3.01 10.35 7.17
CA LEU A 112 -3.43 8.94 7.11
C LEU A 112 -4.89 8.84 7.56
N PRO A 113 -5.69 7.93 6.98
CA PRO A 113 -7.00 7.59 7.52
C PRO A 113 -6.88 6.90 8.88
N GLU A 114 -8.01 6.63 9.55
CA GLU A 114 -8.01 5.80 10.76
C GLU A 114 -7.35 4.45 10.48
N LEU A 115 -6.48 4.02 11.42
CA LEU A 115 -5.76 2.76 11.31
C LEU A 115 -6.61 1.63 11.92
N PRO A 116 -6.74 0.49 11.25
CA PRO A 116 -7.50 -0.64 11.80
C PRO A 116 -6.78 -1.24 13.02
N GLU A 117 -7.53 -1.71 13.99
CA GLU A 117 -7.00 -2.31 15.24
C GLU A 117 -6.25 -3.64 14.99
N THR A 118 -6.28 -4.17 13.78
CA THR A 118 -5.53 -5.36 13.35
C THR A 118 -4.12 -5.03 12.81
N LEU A 119 -3.80 -3.73 12.59
CA LEU A 119 -2.55 -3.35 11.96
C LEU A 119 -1.36 -3.64 12.88
N THR A 120 -0.38 -4.37 12.35
CA THR A 120 0.86 -4.74 13.07
C THR A 120 2.10 -4.04 12.53
N HIS A 121 2.07 -3.62 11.25
CA HIS A 121 3.19 -2.95 10.58
C HIS A 121 2.69 -1.72 9.83
N LEU A 122 3.29 -0.57 10.15
CA LEU A 122 3.07 0.70 9.45
C LEU A 122 4.41 1.26 9.01
N ASP A 123 4.54 1.42 7.70
CA ASP A 123 5.65 2.12 7.08
C ASP A 123 5.11 3.30 6.27
N CYS A 124 5.40 4.52 6.75
CA CYS A 124 4.98 5.79 6.16
C CYS A 124 6.15 6.78 6.05
N HIS A 125 7.36 6.26 5.91
CA HIS A 125 8.57 7.07 5.78
C HIS A 125 8.55 7.96 4.52
N TYR A 126 9.33 9.02 4.49
CA TYR A 126 9.42 9.96 3.36
C TYR A 126 8.04 10.44 2.87
N THR A 127 7.19 10.88 3.79
CA THR A 127 5.89 11.48 3.49
C THR A 127 5.77 12.90 4.06
N GLN A 128 4.69 13.60 3.75
CA GLN A 128 4.42 14.95 4.26
C GLN A 128 3.57 14.93 5.56
N LEU A 129 3.55 13.80 6.27
CA LEU A 129 2.77 13.65 7.49
C LEU A 129 3.30 14.58 8.58
N SER A 130 2.42 15.38 9.16
CA SER A 130 2.70 16.23 10.33
C SER A 130 2.04 15.69 11.61
N VAL A 131 1.09 14.79 11.48
CA VAL A 131 0.44 14.06 12.58
C VAL A 131 0.19 12.62 12.17
N LEU A 132 0.19 11.71 13.15
CA LEU A 132 -0.28 10.34 12.98
C LEU A 132 -1.65 10.19 13.65
N PRO A 133 -2.55 9.37 13.12
CA PRO A 133 -3.77 8.99 13.81
C PRO A 133 -3.43 8.18 15.08
N LYS A 134 -4.45 7.85 15.89
CA LYS A 134 -4.28 6.90 17.01
C LYS A 134 -3.64 5.61 16.49
N LEU A 135 -2.57 5.15 17.15
CA LEU A 135 -1.93 3.88 16.83
C LEU A 135 -2.70 2.73 17.47
N PRO A 136 -2.92 1.62 16.74
CA PRO A 136 -3.58 0.45 17.30
C PRO A 136 -2.68 -0.25 18.31
N GLU A 137 -3.27 -0.84 19.34
CA GLU A 137 -2.54 -1.57 20.40
C GLU A 137 -1.87 -2.86 19.88
N THR A 138 -2.14 -3.28 18.65
CA THR A 138 -1.50 -4.41 17.97
C THR A 138 -0.23 -4.04 17.20
N LEU A 139 0.07 -2.74 17.06
CA LEU A 139 1.19 -2.28 16.23
C LEU A 139 2.54 -2.71 16.85
N LYS A 140 3.38 -3.37 16.03
CA LYS A 140 4.69 -3.87 16.41
C LYS A 140 5.84 -3.13 15.74
N HIS A 141 5.58 -2.59 14.56
CA HIS A 141 6.58 -1.96 13.71
C HIS A 141 6.06 -0.63 13.17
N LEU A 142 6.80 0.46 13.40
CA LEU A 142 6.47 1.80 12.91
C LEU A 142 7.70 2.45 12.28
N ASP A 143 7.67 2.68 10.97
CA ASP A 143 8.56 3.61 10.30
C ASP A 143 7.81 4.90 9.94
N CYS A 144 8.16 5.98 10.59
CA CYS A 144 7.67 7.32 10.29
C CYS A 144 8.83 8.31 10.08
N SER A 145 9.98 7.78 9.69
CA SER A 145 11.17 8.59 9.44
C SER A 145 11.01 9.52 8.23
N ASN A 146 11.79 10.59 8.20
CA ASN A 146 11.77 11.57 7.12
C ASN A 146 10.36 12.15 6.87
N THR A 147 9.68 12.50 7.95
CA THR A 147 8.35 13.14 7.94
C THR A 147 8.38 14.48 8.66
N GLN A 148 7.26 15.21 8.67
CA GLN A 148 7.13 16.50 9.36
C GLN A 148 6.52 16.35 10.77
N LEU A 149 6.56 15.15 11.35
CA LEU A 149 5.98 14.87 12.65
C LEU A 149 6.70 15.65 13.75
N SER A 150 5.95 16.43 14.53
CA SER A 150 6.43 17.16 15.70
C SER A 150 6.01 16.52 17.02
N VAL A 151 5.02 15.64 16.97
CA VAL A 151 4.50 14.89 18.12
C VAL A 151 4.12 13.47 17.65
N LEU A 152 4.42 12.48 18.47
CA LEU A 152 3.89 11.12 18.29
C LEU A 152 2.66 10.92 19.18
N PRO A 153 1.65 10.18 18.73
CA PRO A 153 0.58 9.71 19.60
C PRO A 153 1.15 8.74 20.65
N LYS A 154 0.34 8.38 21.66
CA LYS A 154 0.73 7.33 22.62
C LYS A 154 1.18 6.09 21.85
N LEU A 155 2.40 5.61 22.16
CA LEU A 155 2.95 4.40 21.59
C LEU A 155 2.33 3.17 22.25
N PRO A 156 1.93 2.14 21.50
CA PRO A 156 1.43 0.90 22.07
C PRO A 156 2.53 0.10 22.76
N GLU A 157 2.20 -0.62 23.83
CA GLU A 157 3.17 -1.46 24.56
C GLU A 157 3.70 -2.63 23.72
N THR A 158 2.99 -3.00 22.67
CA THR A 158 3.38 -4.05 21.71
C THR A 158 4.44 -3.60 20.73
N LEU A 159 4.78 -2.29 20.67
CA LEU A 159 5.72 -1.76 19.70
C LEU A 159 7.14 -2.28 19.99
N THR A 160 7.71 -3.01 19.03
CA THR A 160 9.05 -3.61 19.15
C THR A 160 10.09 -2.91 18.28
N TRP A 161 9.65 -2.15 17.29
CA TRP A 161 10.54 -1.41 16.40
C TRP A 161 9.95 -0.05 16.05
N LEU A 162 10.76 1.01 16.20
CA LEU A 162 10.39 2.38 15.88
C LEU A 162 11.56 3.06 15.15
N ASN A 163 11.28 3.60 13.97
CA ASN A 163 12.13 4.55 13.30
C ASN A 163 11.38 5.87 13.13
N CYS A 164 11.81 6.90 13.83
CA CYS A 164 11.32 8.26 13.72
C CYS A 164 12.45 9.25 13.43
N SER A 165 13.52 8.79 12.80
CA SER A 165 14.66 9.64 12.42
C SER A 165 14.25 10.70 11.39
N ASN A 166 14.96 11.81 11.39
CA ASN A 166 14.70 12.93 10.47
C ASN A 166 13.25 13.44 10.53
N THR A 167 12.73 13.59 11.73
CA THR A 167 11.42 14.21 12.03
C THR A 167 11.63 15.53 12.77
N GLN A 168 10.55 16.21 13.13
CA GLN A 168 10.59 17.44 13.96
C GLN A 168 10.30 17.14 15.44
N LEU A 169 10.40 15.88 15.86
CA LEU A 169 10.16 15.47 17.24
C LEU A 169 11.21 16.07 18.18
N SER A 170 10.77 16.71 19.25
CA SER A 170 11.63 17.21 20.31
C SER A 170 11.69 16.28 21.53
N VAL A 171 10.67 15.44 21.71
CA VAL A 171 10.56 14.43 22.76
C VAL A 171 9.87 13.19 22.25
N LEU A 172 10.15 12.05 22.84
CA LEU A 172 9.36 10.82 22.66
C LEU A 172 8.31 10.74 23.77
N PRO A 173 7.12 10.20 23.45
CA PRO A 173 6.04 10.04 24.43
C PRO A 173 6.35 9.00 25.49
#